data_29fc055362ad76f0b513c45a13923226
#
_entry.id   29fc055362ad76f0b513c45a13923226
#
_cell.length_a   1.000
_cell.length_b   1.000
_cell.length_c   1.000
_cell.angle_alpha   90.00
_cell.angle_beta   90.00
_cell.angle_gamma   90.00
#
_symmetry.space_group_name_H-M   'P 1'
#
loop_
_entity.id
_entity.type
_entity.pdbx_description
1 polymer ?
#
loop_
_entity_poly.entity_id
_entity_poly.type
_entity_poly.pdbx_seq_one_letter_code
_entity_poly.pdbx_strand_id
1 'polypeptide(L)'
;GIRLKEAHIGFVRRNCRELAQWLQLNEHDVLLAELNGLLHDVGRFLQWSVYRTFRDNLSEDHAELGLKLIKEQQLYNELNSEDQDILLFAIGNHNKKFIAQAPSERHLLFAKIIRDADKLDIYRVNIDYVCVPPEGVFTPVCKQSFILGEQINGGDMQTVDDRKLLYLVWVYDLYFPWTMKKIVEKGYLDRVIATLPRDAEVEQAVERLRKFINSEIKC
;
A
#
# COMPACT_ATOMS: atom_id res chain seq x y z
N GLY A 1 6.40 16.88 -4.72
CA GLY A 1 7.48 16.07 -4.22
C GLY A 1 7.48 15.92 -2.70
N ILE A 2 8.45 16.51 -1.98
CA ILE A 2 8.67 16.24 -0.54
C ILE A 2 7.44 16.53 0.33
N ARG A 3 6.80 17.70 0.20
CA ARG A 3 5.58 18.02 0.96
C ARG A 3 4.45 17.00 0.80
N LEU A 4 4.34 16.37 -0.37
CA LEU A 4 3.38 15.31 -0.60
C LEU A 4 3.75 14.06 0.22
N LYS A 5 5.04 13.74 0.32
CA LYS A 5 5.55 12.62 1.13
C LYS A 5 5.41 12.87 2.64
N GLU A 6 5.65 14.10 3.10
CA GLU A 6 5.38 14.48 4.50
C GLU A 6 3.89 14.28 4.84
N ALA A 7 2.99 14.78 3.99
CA ALA A 7 1.56 14.59 4.18
C ALA A 7 1.16 13.10 4.16
N HIS A 8 1.69 12.34 3.20
CA HIS A 8 1.48 10.89 3.08
C HIS A 8 1.88 10.14 4.37
N ILE A 9 3.11 10.36 4.86
CA ILE A 9 3.58 9.77 6.10
C ILE A 9 2.64 10.10 7.27
N GLY A 10 2.19 11.36 7.36
CA GLY A 10 1.24 11.77 8.40
C GLY A 10 -0.10 11.04 8.35
N PHE A 11 -0.61 10.74 7.15
CA PHE A 11 -1.84 9.98 6.98
C PHE A 11 -1.62 8.48 7.22
N VAL A 12 -0.53 7.89 6.73
CA VAL A 12 -0.20 6.47 6.97
C VAL A 12 -0.01 6.21 8.47
N ARG A 13 0.71 7.09 9.18
CA ARG A 13 0.84 7.05 10.64
C ARG A 13 -0.54 6.98 11.32
N ARG A 14 -1.47 7.85 10.93
CA ARG A 14 -2.83 7.88 11.48
C ARG A 14 -3.59 6.61 11.14
N ASN A 15 -3.53 6.15 9.88
CA ASN A 15 -4.19 4.93 9.44
C ASN A 15 -3.69 3.70 10.22
N CYS A 16 -2.37 3.57 10.46
CA CYS A 16 -1.81 2.50 11.28
C CYS A 16 -2.37 2.53 12.71
N ARG A 17 -2.44 3.71 13.33
CA ARG A 17 -3.02 3.88 14.67
C ARG A 17 -4.49 3.48 14.70
N GLU A 18 -5.32 4.00 13.77
CA GLU A 18 -6.75 3.73 13.71
C GLU A 18 -7.02 2.23 13.44
N LEU A 19 -6.25 1.60 12.55
CA LEU A 19 -6.35 0.18 12.26
C LEU A 19 -5.96 -0.68 13.47
N ALA A 20 -4.86 -0.35 14.16
CA ALA A 20 -4.44 -1.03 15.38
C ALA A 20 -5.50 -0.92 16.49
N GLN A 21 -6.13 0.24 16.64
CA GLN A 21 -7.25 0.45 17.58
C GLN A 21 -8.49 -0.38 17.17
N TRP A 22 -8.81 -0.44 15.89
CA TRP A 22 -9.91 -1.26 15.40
C TRP A 22 -9.67 -2.76 15.65
N LEU A 23 -8.40 -3.21 15.56
CA LEU A 23 -7.96 -4.55 15.93
C LEU A 23 -7.96 -4.79 17.46
N GLN A 24 -8.31 -3.79 18.24
CA GLN A 24 -8.30 -3.85 19.72
C GLN A 24 -6.93 -4.21 20.32
N LEU A 25 -5.85 -3.80 19.66
CA LEU A 25 -4.51 -3.99 20.19
C LEU A 25 -4.33 -3.16 21.47
N ASN A 26 -3.43 -3.61 22.35
CA ASN A 26 -3.06 -2.85 23.55
C ASN A 26 -2.38 -1.52 23.17
N GLU A 27 -2.29 -0.59 24.12
CA GLU A 27 -1.76 0.76 23.87
C GLU A 27 -0.32 0.75 23.34
N HIS A 28 0.52 -0.15 23.84
CA HIS A 28 1.89 -0.32 23.38
C HIS A 28 1.95 -0.69 21.89
N ASP A 29 1.16 -1.68 21.48
CA ASP A 29 1.10 -2.12 20.08
C ASP A 29 0.47 -1.05 19.15
N VAL A 30 -0.49 -0.29 19.65
CA VAL A 30 -1.04 0.87 18.92
C VAL A 30 0.04 1.92 18.65
N LEU A 31 0.88 2.22 19.65
CA LEU A 31 1.99 3.16 19.48
C LEU A 31 3.08 2.60 18.55
N LEU A 32 3.37 1.31 18.62
CA LEU A 32 4.32 0.65 17.72
C LEU A 32 3.81 0.68 16.27
N ALA A 33 2.52 0.44 16.04
CA ALA A 33 1.91 0.56 14.71
C ALA A 33 1.99 2.00 14.17
N GLU A 34 1.72 2.98 15.02
CA GLU A 34 1.84 4.40 14.67
C GLU A 34 3.29 4.76 14.29
N LEU A 35 4.28 4.24 15.02
CA LEU A 35 5.70 4.44 14.74
C LEU A 35 6.12 3.78 13.41
N ASN A 36 5.63 2.58 13.11
CA ASN A 36 5.83 1.93 11.81
C ASN A 36 5.33 2.83 10.68
N GLY A 37 4.12 3.36 10.80
CA GLY A 37 3.54 4.28 9.82
C GLY A 37 4.32 5.59 9.68
N LEU A 38 4.92 6.10 10.77
CA LEU A 38 5.75 7.30 10.76
C LEU A 38 7.07 7.10 10.02
N LEU A 39 7.69 5.93 10.16
CA LEU A 39 9.05 5.67 9.67
C LEU A 39 9.09 4.93 8.32
N HIS A 40 7.97 4.35 7.83
CA HIS A 40 8.00 3.45 6.67
C HIS A 40 8.64 4.06 5.42
N ASP A 41 8.40 5.31 5.17
CA ASP A 41 8.83 6.05 3.95
C ASP A 41 9.98 7.03 4.22
N VAL A 42 10.65 6.94 5.39
CA VAL A 42 11.77 7.84 5.74
C VAL A 42 12.90 7.79 4.70
N GLY A 43 13.11 6.64 4.07
CA GLY A 43 14.09 6.46 3.00
C GLY A 43 13.79 7.28 1.74
N ARG A 44 12.53 7.69 1.52
CA ARG A 44 12.15 8.57 0.39
C ARG A 44 12.83 9.94 0.44
N PHE A 45 13.10 10.46 1.64
CA PHE A 45 13.81 11.73 1.78
C PHE A 45 15.27 11.59 1.32
N LEU A 46 15.93 10.51 1.71
CA LEU A 46 17.28 10.20 1.27
C LEU A 46 17.30 9.92 -0.24
N GLN A 47 16.37 9.10 -0.73
CA GLN A 47 16.21 8.79 -2.16
C GLN A 47 16.09 10.09 -2.99
N TRP A 48 15.23 11.02 -2.57
CA TRP A 48 15.08 12.29 -3.25
C TRP A 48 16.33 13.17 -3.18
N SER A 49 17.01 13.21 -2.03
CA SER A 49 18.19 14.04 -1.85
C SER A 49 19.34 13.62 -2.77
N VAL A 50 19.52 12.30 -2.98
CA VAL A 50 20.60 11.71 -3.76
C VAL A 50 20.23 11.60 -5.24
N TYR A 51 19.03 11.03 -5.55
CA TYR A 51 18.65 10.60 -6.91
C TYR A 51 17.66 11.53 -7.60
N ARG A 52 17.05 12.48 -6.89
CA ARG A 52 16.01 13.41 -7.40
C ARG A 52 14.80 12.69 -8.02
N THR A 53 14.55 11.44 -7.61
CA THR A 53 13.42 10.63 -8.03
C THR A 53 12.84 9.86 -6.83
N PHE A 54 11.56 9.45 -6.95
CA PHE A 54 10.90 8.50 -6.03
C PHE A 54 10.69 7.12 -6.68
N ARG A 55 11.34 6.87 -7.82
CA ARG A 55 11.23 5.61 -8.56
C ARG A 55 12.35 4.67 -8.13
N ASP A 56 11.99 3.57 -7.48
CA ASP A 56 12.97 2.58 -6.98
C ASP A 56 13.77 1.96 -8.13
N ASN A 57 13.14 1.72 -9.28
CA ASN A 57 13.79 1.19 -10.48
C ASN A 57 14.77 2.16 -11.17
N LEU A 58 14.80 3.42 -10.78
CA LEU A 58 15.74 4.44 -11.26
C LEU A 58 16.71 4.92 -10.17
N SER A 59 16.71 4.25 -9.03
CA SER A 59 17.53 4.62 -7.87
C SER A 59 17.80 3.37 -7.01
N GLU A 60 17.54 3.44 -5.72
CA GLU A 60 17.58 2.33 -4.76
C GLU A 60 16.20 2.09 -4.17
N ASP A 61 15.95 0.88 -3.65
CA ASP A 61 14.74 0.54 -2.91
C ASP A 61 14.60 1.44 -1.68
N HIS A 62 13.50 2.19 -1.60
CA HIS A 62 13.30 3.17 -0.54
C HIS A 62 13.12 2.53 0.84
N ALA A 63 12.60 1.30 0.93
CA ALA A 63 12.51 0.59 2.20
C ALA A 63 13.90 0.24 2.73
N GLU A 64 14.80 -0.24 1.87
CA GLU A 64 16.19 -0.52 2.24
C GLU A 64 16.94 0.75 2.66
N LEU A 65 16.75 1.84 1.92
CA LEU A 65 17.30 3.17 2.32
C LEU A 65 16.74 3.62 3.66
N GLY A 66 15.44 3.36 3.92
CA GLY A 66 14.78 3.64 5.19
C GLY A 66 15.38 2.85 6.34
N LEU A 67 15.56 1.54 6.16
CA LEU A 67 16.17 0.66 7.16
C LEU A 67 17.61 1.11 7.49
N LYS A 68 18.39 1.47 6.47
CA LYS A 68 19.74 2.00 6.66
C LYS A 68 19.71 3.27 7.51
N LEU A 69 18.87 4.24 7.15
CA LEU A 69 18.75 5.51 7.86
C LEU A 69 18.28 5.32 9.30
N ILE A 70 17.28 4.46 9.54
CA ILE A 70 16.75 4.14 10.87
C ILE A 70 17.86 3.58 11.76
N LYS A 71 18.70 2.68 11.25
CA LYS A 71 19.83 2.09 11.99
C LYS A 71 20.93 3.09 12.23
N GLU A 72 21.37 3.82 11.22
CA GLU A 72 22.46 4.83 11.33
C GLU A 72 22.10 5.96 12.31
N GLN A 73 20.84 6.42 12.29
CA GLN A 73 20.36 7.48 13.17
C GLN A 73 19.79 6.97 14.50
N GLN A 74 19.80 5.65 14.71
CA GLN A 74 19.36 5.00 15.95
C GLN A 74 17.92 5.38 16.34
N LEU A 75 17.01 5.52 15.35
CA LEU A 75 15.64 5.99 15.55
C LEU A 75 14.72 5.02 16.31
N TYR A 76 15.23 3.86 16.73
CA TYR A 76 14.50 2.80 17.42
C TYR A 76 15.12 2.38 18.76
N ASN A 77 16.17 3.06 19.23
CA ASN A 77 16.92 2.66 20.43
C ASN A 77 16.10 2.65 21.73
N GLU A 78 15.03 3.44 21.77
CA GLU A 78 14.10 3.48 22.92
C GLU A 78 13.18 2.24 22.98
N LEU A 79 13.11 1.44 21.90
CA LEU A 79 12.32 0.22 21.84
C LEU A 79 13.10 -0.95 22.45
N ASN A 80 12.38 -1.92 23.02
CA ASN A 80 12.96 -3.22 23.38
C ASN A 80 13.35 -4.00 22.10
N SER A 81 14.17 -5.03 22.23
CA SER A 81 14.71 -5.78 21.09
C SER A 81 13.66 -6.40 20.18
N GLU A 82 12.57 -6.93 20.76
CA GLU A 82 11.49 -7.52 19.96
C GLU A 82 10.77 -6.46 19.09
N ASP A 83 10.46 -5.30 19.67
CA ASP A 83 9.80 -4.21 18.94
C ASP A 83 10.72 -3.59 17.88
N GLN A 84 12.04 -3.56 18.12
CA GLN A 84 13.04 -3.17 17.12
C GLN A 84 12.98 -4.13 15.91
N ASP A 85 12.97 -5.44 16.15
CA ASP A 85 12.91 -6.44 15.08
C ASP A 85 11.58 -6.35 14.30
N ILE A 86 10.47 -6.17 14.99
CA ILE A 86 9.15 -5.98 14.38
C ILE A 86 9.13 -4.73 13.49
N LEU A 87 9.63 -3.60 13.99
CA LEU A 87 9.69 -2.34 13.24
C LEU A 87 10.50 -2.52 11.94
N LEU A 88 11.69 -3.08 12.05
CA LEU A 88 12.57 -3.29 10.89
C LEU A 88 11.96 -4.27 9.90
N PHE A 89 11.36 -5.37 10.38
CA PHE A 89 10.68 -6.35 9.54
C PHE A 89 9.50 -5.72 8.78
N ALA A 90 8.63 -5.00 9.47
CA ALA A 90 7.45 -4.39 8.88
C ALA A 90 7.83 -3.35 7.82
N ILE A 91 8.79 -2.46 8.12
CA ILE A 91 9.28 -1.45 7.18
C ILE A 91 9.97 -2.12 5.98
N GLY A 92 10.80 -3.13 6.18
CA GLY A 92 11.48 -3.84 5.10
C GLY A 92 10.54 -4.59 4.14
N ASN A 93 9.32 -4.90 4.59
CA ASN A 93 8.33 -5.66 3.80
C ASN A 93 7.17 -4.80 3.26
N HIS A 94 7.09 -3.50 3.58
CA HIS A 94 5.90 -2.71 3.22
C HIS A 94 5.73 -2.53 1.71
N ASN A 95 6.84 -2.40 0.96
CA ASN A 95 6.85 -2.18 -0.49
C ASN A 95 7.08 -3.47 -1.32
N LYS A 96 7.28 -4.62 -0.68
CA LYS A 96 7.55 -5.88 -1.39
C LYS A 96 6.25 -6.47 -1.97
N LYS A 97 6.37 -7.24 -3.07
CA LYS A 97 5.21 -7.92 -3.67
C LYS A 97 4.53 -8.86 -2.66
N PHE A 98 5.32 -9.60 -1.89
CA PHE A 98 4.85 -10.49 -0.81
C PHE A 98 5.61 -10.18 0.47
N ILE A 99 4.97 -10.38 1.61
CA ILE A 99 5.65 -10.35 2.91
C ILE A 99 6.54 -11.60 2.99
N ALA A 100 7.81 -11.42 3.36
CA ALA A 100 8.72 -12.53 3.61
C ALA A 100 8.20 -13.42 4.75
N GLN A 101 8.79 -14.62 4.90
CA GLN A 101 8.47 -15.47 6.04
C GLN A 101 8.71 -14.71 7.34
N ALA A 102 7.63 -14.47 8.09
CA ALA A 102 7.68 -13.70 9.32
C ALA A 102 8.26 -14.55 10.48
N PRO A 103 9.10 -13.95 11.33
CA PRO A 103 9.64 -14.64 12.51
C PRO A 103 8.56 -15.05 13.52
N SER A 104 7.48 -14.26 13.63
CA SER A 104 6.32 -14.56 14.48
C SER A 104 5.04 -13.94 13.91
N GLU A 105 3.87 -14.36 14.46
CA GLU A 105 2.56 -13.77 14.13
C GLU A 105 2.52 -12.26 14.40
N ARG A 106 3.23 -11.78 15.42
CA ARG A 106 3.30 -10.36 15.75
C ARG A 106 4.06 -9.59 14.67
N HIS A 107 5.17 -10.09 14.12
CA HIS A 107 5.86 -9.51 12.96
C HIS A 107 4.94 -9.45 11.74
N LEU A 108 4.23 -10.54 11.47
CA LEU A 108 3.30 -10.61 10.35
C LEU A 108 2.15 -9.60 10.49
N LEU A 109 1.62 -9.44 11.71
CA LEU A 109 0.55 -8.49 12.01
C LEU A 109 0.98 -7.05 11.68
N PHE A 110 2.14 -6.61 12.16
CA PHE A 110 2.62 -5.25 11.93
C PHE A 110 2.97 -5.00 10.46
N ALA A 111 3.52 -6.00 9.76
CA ALA A 111 3.74 -5.92 8.32
C ALA A 111 2.42 -5.78 7.53
N LYS A 112 1.36 -6.46 7.94
CA LYS A 112 0.02 -6.32 7.35
C LYS A 112 -0.59 -4.95 7.63
N ILE A 113 -0.50 -4.46 8.88
CA ILE A 113 -1.03 -3.15 9.28
C ILE A 113 -0.43 -2.03 8.42
N ILE A 114 0.88 -1.99 8.29
CA ILE A 114 1.54 -0.92 7.55
C ILE A 114 1.22 -0.98 6.06
N ARG A 115 1.15 -2.17 5.45
CA ARG A 115 0.80 -2.35 4.04
C ARG A 115 -0.61 -1.87 3.72
N ASP A 116 -1.57 -2.20 4.57
CA ASP A 116 -2.95 -1.76 4.42
C ASP A 116 -3.08 -0.24 4.61
N ALA A 117 -2.44 0.30 5.65
CA ALA A 117 -2.45 1.73 5.95
C ALA A 117 -1.81 2.57 4.82
N ASP A 118 -0.71 2.09 4.23
CA ASP A 118 -0.02 2.72 3.11
C ASP A 118 -0.89 2.71 1.85
N LYS A 119 -1.43 1.53 1.46
CA LYS A 119 -2.33 1.42 0.31
C LYS A 119 -3.53 2.36 0.43
N LEU A 120 -4.15 2.44 1.62
CA LEU A 120 -5.28 3.34 1.84
C LEU A 120 -4.93 4.80 1.52
N ASP A 121 -3.73 5.26 1.91
CA ASP A 121 -3.31 6.61 1.61
C ASP A 121 -2.83 6.78 0.16
N ILE A 122 -2.25 5.75 -0.45
CA ILE A 122 -1.89 5.77 -1.88
C ILE A 122 -3.13 5.99 -2.75
N TYR A 123 -4.29 5.39 -2.43
CA TYR A 123 -5.55 5.71 -3.11
C TYR A 123 -5.87 7.20 -3.00
N ARG A 124 -5.83 7.77 -1.80
CA ARG A 124 -6.09 9.21 -1.57
C ARG A 124 -5.18 10.11 -2.39
N VAL A 125 -3.88 9.82 -2.37
CA VAL A 125 -2.86 10.66 -3.02
C VAL A 125 -2.97 10.63 -4.54
N ASN A 126 -3.27 9.46 -5.11
CA ASN A 126 -3.16 9.26 -6.56
C ASN A 126 -4.51 9.18 -7.27
N ILE A 127 -5.63 9.24 -6.56
CA ILE A 127 -6.95 9.00 -7.17
C ILE A 127 -7.23 9.94 -8.35
N ASP A 128 -6.89 11.22 -8.27
CA ASP A 128 -7.12 12.18 -9.34
C ASP A 128 -6.17 11.96 -10.53
N TYR A 129 -4.97 11.41 -10.27
CA TYR A 129 -4.00 11.06 -11.29
C TYR A 129 -4.37 9.75 -12.01
N VAL A 130 -5.05 8.83 -11.33
CA VAL A 130 -5.51 7.55 -11.88
C VAL A 130 -6.83 7.71 -12.63
N CYS A 131 -7.76 8.50 -12.11
CA CYS A 131 -9.09 8.71 -12.69
C CYS A 131 -9.08 9.74 -13.84
N VAL A 132 -8.20 9.57 -14.80
CA VAL A 132 -8.15 10.37 -16.03
C VAL A 132 -8.93 9.66 -17.16
N PRO A 133 -9.29 10.36 -18.26
CA PRO A 133 -9.94 9.73 -19.42
C PRO A 133 -9.18 8.49 -19.89
N PRO A 134 -9.87 7.44 -20.36
CA PRO A 134 -9.23 6.21 -20.80
C PRO A 134 -8.50 6.41 -22.15
N GLU A 135 -7.38 5.72 -22.33
CA GLU A 135 -6.71 5.57 -23.61
C GLU A 135 -7.40 4.52 -24.50
N GLY A 136 -8.18 3.62 -23.88
CA GLY A 136 -8.91 2.57 -24.57
C GLY A 136 -8.10 1.29 -24.82
N VAL A 137 -6.92 1.18 -24.22
CA VAL A 137 -5.99 0.05 -24.45
C VAL A 137 -5.45 -0.47 -23.15
N PHE A 138 -5.56 -1.78 -22.96
CA PHE A 138 -4.88 -2.50 -21.87
C PHE A 138 -3.69 -3.29 -22.42
N THR A 139 -2.58 -3.28 -21.68
CA THR A 139 -1.50 -4.23 -21.92
C THR A 139 -2.01 -5.66 -21.65
N PRO A 140 -1.84 -6.64 -22.57
CA PRO A 140 -2.43 -7.97 -22.41
C PRO A 140 -2.10 -8.66 -21.09
N VAL A 141 -0.86 -8.57 -20.61
CA VAL A 141 -0.44 -9.16 -19.34
C VAL A 141 -1.14 -8.49 -18.14
N CYS A 142 -1.30 -7.18 -18.14
CA CYS A 142 -2.00 -6.44 -17.08
C CYS A 142 -3.51 -6.79 -17.06
N LYS A 143 -4.13 -6.85 -18.24
CA LYS A 143 -5.53 -7.27 -18.38
C LYS A 143 -5.73 -8.68 -17.87
N GLN A 144 -4.87 -9.63 -18.26
CA GLN A 144 -4.96 -11.03 -17.83
C GLN A 144 -4.80 -11.17 -16.31
N SER A 145 -3.81 -10.47 -15.71
CA SER A 145 -3.62 -10.47 -14.25
C SER A 145 -4.87 -9.97 -13.53
N PHE A 146 -5.47 -8.87 -14.01
CA PHE A 146 -6.71 -8.36 -13.41
C PHE A 146 -7.88 -9.34 -13.53
N ILE A 147 -8.05 -9.98 -14.69
CA ILE A 147 -9.08 -11.01 -14.89
C ILE A 147 -8.90 -12.19 -13.93
N LEU A 148 -7.66 -12.57 -13.63
CA LEU A 148 -7.35 -13.66 -12.69
C LEU A 148 -7.35 -13.21 -11.21
N GLY A 149 -7.44 -11.92 -10.91
CA GLY A 149 -7.31 -11.39 -9.55
C GLY A 149 -5.87 -11.44 -9.03
N GLU A 150 -4.88 -11.47 -9.92
CA GLU A 150 -3.47 -11.55 -9.59
C GLU A 150 -2.83 -10.16 -9.57
N GLN A 151 -1.77 -10.00 -8.75
CA GLN A 151 -1.04 -8.75 -8.63
C GLN A 151 -0.32 -8.38 -9.94
N ILE A 152 -0.55 -7.15 -10.41
CA ILE A 152 0.11 -6.58 -11.59
C ILE A 152 1.49 -6.05 -11.19
N ASN A 153 2.52 -6.38 -11.97
CA ASN A 153 3.84 -5.79 -11.79
C ASN A 153 3.89 -4.38 -12.38
N GLY A 154 4.47 -3.44 -11.64
CA GLY A 154 4.61 -2.07 -12.11
C GLY A 154 5.42 -1.92 -13.40
N GLY A 155 6.37 -2.83 -13.66
CA GLY A 155 7.17 -2.86 -14.88
C GLY A 155 6.42 -3.29 -16.14
N ASP A 156 5.29 -3.97 -15.99
CA ASP A 156 4.48 -4.47 -17.10
C ASP A 156 3.48 -3.42 -17.62
N MET A 157 3.25 -2.37 -16.84
CA MET A 157 2.30 -1.32 -17.18
C MET A 157 2.84 -0.37 -18.26
N GLN A 158 2.08 -0.20 -19.33
CA GLN A 158 2.43 0.67 -20.45
C GLN A 158 1.44 1.81 -20.67
N THR A 159 0.20 1.68 -20.14
CA THR A 159 -0.89 2.63 -20.35
C THR A 159 -1.41 3.19 -19.03
N VAL A 160 -2.19 4.26 -19.10
CA VAL A 160 -2.92 4.77 -17.94
C VAL A 160 -4.01 3.78 -17.50
N ASP A 161 -4.58 3.02 -18.44
CA ASP A 161 -5.62 2.05 -18.13
C ASP A 161 -5.07 0.83 -17.36
N ASP A 162 -3.83 0.41 -17.62
CA ASP A 162 -3.14 -0.62 -16.81
C ASP A 162 -3.00 -0.18 -15.36
N ARG A 163 -2.74 1.10 -15.12
CA ARG A 163 -2.65 1.64 -13.77
C ARG A 163 -3.98 1.58 -13.05
N LYS A 164 -5.10 1.80 -13.74
CA LYS A 164 -6.44 1.63 -13.17
C LYS A 164 -6.68 0.19 -12.72
N LEU A 165 -6.27 -0.78 -13.54
CA LEU A 165 -6.36 -2.20 -13.18
C LEU A 165 -5.50 -2.53 -11.95
N LEU A 166 -4.29 -1.97 -11.84
CA LEU A 166 -3.44 -2.13 -10.66
C LEU A 166 -4.16 -1.67 -9.38
N TYR A 167 -4.81 -0.51 -9.41
CA TYR A 167 -5.55 0.00 -8.25
C TYR A 167 -6.74 -0.88 -7.89
N LEU A 168 -7.41 -1.46 -8.86
CA LEU A 168 -8.52 -2.38 -8.61
C LEU A 168 -8.02 -3.72 -8.04
N VAL A 169 -6.92 -4.28 -8.56
CA VAL A 169 -6.41 -5.58 -8.11
C VAL A 169 -5.78 -5.51 -6.71
N TRP A 170 -5.36 -4.35 -6.25
CA TRP A 170 -4.86 -4.16 -4.88
C TRP A 170 -5.86 -4.53 -3.79
N VAL A 171 -7.15 -4.52 -4.09
CA VAL A 171 -8.19 -4.95 -3.16
C VAL A 171 -8.00 -6.41 -2.72
N TYR A 172 -7.50 -7.28 -3.61
CA TYR A 172 -7.19 -8.67 -3.26
C TYR A 172 -5.94 -8.86 -2.39
N ASP A 173 -5.13 -7.80 -2.22
CA ASP A 173 -3.94 -7.77 -1.35
C ASP A 173 -4.15 -6.86 -0.12
N LEU A 174 -5.40 -6.70 0.31
CA LEU A 174 -5.75 -6.09 1.59
C LEU A 174 -5.93 -7.20 2.63
N TYR A 175 -5.43 -6.96 3.83
CA TYR A 175 -5.45 -7.94 4.92
C TYR A 175 -6.61 -7.74 5.89
N PHE A 176 -7.16 -6.52 5.95
CA PHE A 176 -8.17 -6.17 6.95
C PHE A 176 -9.45 -5.59 6.33
N PRO A 177 -10.63 -6.12 6.72
CA PRO A 177 -11.92 -5.58 6.28
C PRO A 177 -12.08 -4.08 6.56
N TRP A 178 -11.48 -3.58 7.62
CA TRP A 178 -11.46 -2.16 7.96
C TRP A 178 -10.91 -1.29 6.82
N THR A 179 -9.76 -1.68 6.27
CA THR A 179 -9.12 -0.94 5.17
C THR A 179 -9.99 -0.97 3.92
N MET A 180 -10.51 -2.14 3.58
CA MET A 180 -11.42 -2.32 2.44
C MET A 180 -12.66 -1.44 2.57
N LYS A 181 -13.28 -1.44 3.75
CA LYS A 181 -14.45 -0.60 4.06
C LYS A 181 -14.13 0.88 3.87
N LYS A 182 -12.98 1.36 4.37
CA LYS A 182 -12.53 2.75 4.19
C LYS A 182 -12.35 3.12 2.72
N ILE A 183 -11.75 2.25 1.90
CA ILE A 183 -11.56 2.46 0.46
C ILE A 183 -12.92 2.58 -0.25
N VAL A 184 -13.87 1.72 0.09
CA VAL A 184 -15.24 1.73 -0.47
C VAL A 184 -16.00 2.98 -0.04
N GLU A 185 -16.01 3.32 1.25
CA GLU A 185 -16.69 4.51 1.80
C GLU A 185 -16.19 5.82 1.18
N LYS A 186 -14.91 5.88 0.81
CA LYS A 186 -14.31 7.03 0.10
C LYS A 186 -14.63 7.05 -1.40
N GLY A 187 -15.30 6.03 -1.94
CA GLY A 187 -15.67 5.93 -3.35
C GLY A 187 -14.48 5.78 -4.31
N TYR A 188 -13.29 5.41 -3.82
CA TYR A 188 -12.10 5.34 -4.68
C TYR A 188 -12.26 4.32 -5.80
N LEU A 189 -12.79 3.14 -5.50
CA LEU A 189 -12.97 2.08 -6.50
C LEU A 189 -14.00 2.47 -7.56
N ASP A 190 -15.13 3.07 -7.17
CA ASP A 190 -16.15 3.50 -8.12
C ASP A 190 -15.63 4.58 -9.05
N ARG A 191 -14.81 5.51 -8.54
CA ARG A 191 -14.14 6.52 -9.36
C ARG A 191 -13.21 5.89 -10.40
N VAL A 192 -12.41 4.90 -10.03
CA VAL A 192 -11.52 4.19 -10.95
C VAL A 192 -12.35 3.43 -11.99
N ILE A 193 -13.35 2.65 -11.56
CA ILE A 193 -14.23 1.87 -12.43
C ILE A 193 -14.95 2.76 -13.47
N ALA A 194 -15.43 3.94 -13.05
CA ALA A 194 -16.12 4.89 -13.93
C ALA A 194 -15.23 5.42 -15.06
N THR A 195 -13.92 5.31 -14.95
CA THR A 195 -12.96 5.78 -15.96
C THR A 195 -12.32 4.65 -16.77
N LEU A 196 -12.76 3.39 -16.57
CA LEU A 196 -12.27 2.27 -17.38
C LEU A 196 -12.79 2.36 -18.81
N PRO A 197 -11.99 1.95 -19.81
CA PRO A 197 -12.52 1.72 -21.15
C PRO A 197 -13.50 0.54 -21.15
N ARG A 198 -14.44 0.53 -22.08
CA ARG A 198 -15.37 -0.58 -22.23
C ARG A 198 -14.67 -1.83 -22.74
N ASP A 199 -14.75 -2.90 -21.95
CA ASP A 199 -14.19 -4.22 -22.26
C ASP A 199 -14.98 -5.27 -21.49
N ALA A 200 -15.62 -6.18 -22.20
CA ALA A 200 -16.56 -7.16 -21.61
C ALA A 200 -15.89 -8.08 -20.57
N GLU A 201 -14.62 -8.47 -20.76
CA GLU A 201 -13.90 -9.34 -19.83
C GLU A 201 -13.51 -8.56 -18.57
N VAL A 202 -13.11 -7.30 -18.73
CA VAL A 202 -12.79 -6.40 -17.61
C VAL A 202 -14.07 -6.08 -16.82
N GLU A 203 -15.20 -5.82 -17.48
CA GLU A 203 -16.50 -5.58 -16.82
C GLU A 203 -16.91 -6.80 -15.98
N GLN A 204 -16.75 -8.03 -16.50
CA GLN A 204 -17.01 -9.26 -15.73
C GLN A 204 -16.05 -9.41 -14.52
N ALA A 205 -14.77 -9.03 -14.68
CA ALA A 205 -13.82 -9.04 -13.60
C ALA A 205 -14.18 -8.02 -12.52
N VAL A 206 -14.66 -6.82 -12.88
CA VAL A 206 -15.18 -5.81 -11.96
C VAL A 206 -16.37 -6.35 -11.15
N GLU A 207 -17.29 -7.07 -11.80
CA GLU A 207 -18.41 -7.69 -11.07
C GLU A 207 -17.94 -8.74 -10.05
N ARG A 208 -16.92 -9.53 -10.38
CA ARG A 208 -16.31 -10.47 -9.42
C ARG A 208 -15.64 -9.73 -8.27
N LEU A 209 -14.90 -8.64 -8.56
CA LEU A 209 -14.29 -7.78 -7.55
C LEU A 209 -15.34 -7.21 -6.60
N ARG A 210 -16.47 -6.71 -7.09
CA ARG A 210 -17.58 -6.21 -6.26
C ARG A 210 -18.17 -7.28 -5.35
N LYS A 211 -18.32 -8.50 -5.85
CA LYS A 211 -18.80 -9.65 -5.05
C LYS A 211 -17.80 -9.99 -3.94
N PHE A 212 -16.52 -10.04 -4.26
CA PHE A 212 -15.45 -10.26 -3.29
C PHE A 212 -15.47 -9.19 -2.19
N ILE A 213 -15.48 -7.91 -2.54
CA ILE A 213 -15.55 -6.80 -1.59
C ILE A 213 -16.75 -6.95 -0.65
N ASN A 214 -17.93 -7.25 -1.21
CA ASN A 214 -19.15 -7.40 -0.42
C ASN A 214 -19.11 -8.60 0.54
N SER A 215 -18.36 -9.67 0.21
CA SER A 215 -18.17 -10.79 1.13
C SER A 215 -17.23 -10.44 2.28
N GLU A 216 -16.11 -9.76 1.99
CA GLU A 216 -15.09 -9.41 3.00
C GLU A 216 -15.57 -8.33 3.99
N ILE A 217 -16.37 -7.37 3.54
CA ILE A 217 -16.86 -6.28 4.44
C ILE A 217 -17.96 -6.78 5.40
N LYS A 218 -18.64 -7.88 5.07
CA LYS A 218 -19.71 -8.45 5.90
C LYS A 218 -19.19 -9.34 7.03
N CYS A 219 -17.95 -9.77 6.97
CA CYS A 219 -17.27 -10.53 8.02
C CYS A 219 -16.71 -9.60 9.10
#